data_d48132affb270498bcc2affcfde8a306
#
_entry.id   d48132affb270498bcc2affcfde8a306
#
_cell.length_a   1.000
_cell.length_b   1.000
_cell.length_c   1.000
_cell.angle_alpha   90.00
_cell.angle_beta   90.00
_cell.angle_gamma   90.00
#
_symmetry.space_group_name_H-M   'P 1'
#
loop_
_entity.id
_entity.type
_entity.pdbx_description
1 polymer ?
#
loop_
_entity_poly.entity_id
_entity_poly.type
_entity_poly.pdbx_seq_one_letter_code
_entity_poly.pdbx_strand_id
1 'polypeptide(L)'
;EYAVDIKTILDIYHIKKAELEGCLISSVVPQITNIVRLAAEKILKKEVLVLGPGVKTGLNILMDNPGQLGADLVADAAAGITHYPVPLIIIDMGTATTISVVDEKKRYIGGMIMPGIQVSLDALTARASQLSGIGIDEPKRIIGKNTVECMKSGVLYSNAGAIDGCIERIEEELGQKATVVATGGLAKKIIPYCKESVSYTHLRAHETGAYL
;
A
#
# COMPACT_ATOMS: atom_id res chain seq x y z
N GLU A 1 -5.00 21.64 14.64
CA GLU A 1 -4.48 21.37 13.29
C GLU A 1 -5.32 20.29 12.62
N TYR A 2 -5.22 18.99 12.92
CA TYR A 2 -5.98 17.90 12.25
C TYR A 2 -7.50 18.11 12.21
N ALA A 3 -8.12 18.67 13.27
CA ALA A 3 -9.55 18.93 13.26
C ALA A 3 -9.95 20.00 12.22
N VAL A 4 -9.06 20.97 11.99
CA VAL A 4 -9.27 22.01 10.95
C VAL A 4 -9.11 21.37 9.58
N ASP A 5 -8.10 20.53 9.39
CA ASP A 5 -7.83 19.87 8.13
C ASP A 5 -8.99 18.95 7.74
N ILE A 6 -9.45 18.07 8.66
CA ILE A 6 -10.62 17.22 8.45
C ILE A 6 -11.85 18.06 8.04
N LYS A 7 -12.13 19.15 8.79
CA LYS A 7 -13.26 20.01 8.48
C LYS A 7 -13.11 20.64 7.10
N THR A 8 -11.93 21.18 6.80
CA THR A 8 -11.65 21.86 5.52
C THR A 8 -11.84 20.91 4.34
N ILE A 9 -11.36 19.67 4.46
CA ILE A 9 -11.51 18.66 3.40
C ILE A 9 -12.99 18.31 3.20
N LEU A 10 -13.74 18.06 4.27
CA LEU A 10 -15.17 17.80 4.16
C LEU A 10 -15.91 18.97 3.47
N ASP A 11 -15.56 20.20 3.81
CA ASP A 11 -16.15 21.40 3.22
C ASP A 11 -15.77 21.55 1.73
N ILE A 12 -14.50 21.32 1.35
CA ILE A 12 -14.02 21.38 -0.04
C ILE A 12 -14.72 20.33 -0.92
N TYR A 13 -14.88 19.12 -0.42
CA TYR A 13 -15.55 18.04 -1.17
C TYR A 13 -17.08 18.04 -1.00
N HIS A 14 -17.64 19.04 -0.32
CA HIS A 14 -19.08 19.18 -0.05
C HIS A 14 -19.69 17.95 0.65
N ILE A 15 -18.90 17.27 1.49
CA ILE A 15 -19.35 16.10 2.23
C ILE A 15 -20.05 16.55 3.51
N LYS A 16 -21.32 16.21 3.66
CA LYS A 16 -22.07 16.52 4.89
C LYS A 16 -21.80 15.48 5.95
N LYS A 17 -21.49 15.93 7.17
CA LYS A 17 -21.22 15.03 8.31
C LYS A 17 -22.36 14.05 8.60
N ALA A 18 -23.60 14.44 8.29
CA ALA A 18 -24.77 13.59 8.46
C ALA A 18 -24.78 12.39 7.47
N GLU A 19 -24.10 12.50 6.35
CA GLU A 19 -24.00 11.45 5.31
C GLU A 19 -22.92 10.41 5.64
N LEU A 20 -22.02 10.73 6.59
CA LEU A 20 -20.97 9.79 7.01
C LEU A 20 -21.58 8.76 7.96
N GLU A 21 -21.43 7.49 7.64
CA GLU A 21 -21.90 6.38 8.48
C GLU A 21 -20.98 6.12 9.67
N GLY A 22 -19.67 6.26 9.48
CA GLY A 22 -18.65 6.03 10.51
C GLY A 22 -17.30 6.64 10.14
N CYS A 23 -16.32 6.39 10.98
CA CYS A 23 -14.92 6.73 10.73
C CYS A 23 -14.03 5.58 11.21
N LEU A 24 -13.12 5.17 10.37
CA LEU A 24 -12.09 4.18 10.66
C LEU A 24 -10.72 4.81 10.43
N ILE A 25 -9.81 4.60 11.35
CA ILE A 25 -8.40 5.00 11.22
C ILE A 25 -7.55 3.75 11.15
N SER A 26 -6.78 3.60 10.07
CA SER A 26 -5.64 2.70 9.99
C SER A 26 -4.36 3.53 10.12
N SER A 27 -3.54 3.24 11.12
CA SER A 27 -2.34 4.03 11.41
C SER A 27 -1.22 3.14 11.93
N VAL A 28 -0.03 3.37 11.40
CA VAL A 28 1.23 2.78 11.86
C VAL A 28 2.11 3.79 12.62
N VAL A 29 1.56 4.96 12.96
CA VAL A 29 2.25 6.05 13.68
C VAL A 29 1.55 6.32 15.02
N PRO A 30 1.92 5.60 16.10
CA PRO A 30 1.21 5.67 17.39
C PRO A 30 1.12 7.08 17.97
N GLN A 31 2.13 7.92 17.75
CA GLN A 31 2.23 9.27 18.31
C GLN A 31 1.11 10.20 17.84
N ILE A 32 0.64 10.02 16.60
CA ILE A 32 -0.41 10.87 16.02
C ILE A 32 -1.79 10.21 16.02
N THR A 33 -1.86 8.89 16.10
CA THR A 33 -3.12 8.13 16.01
C THR A 33 -4.19 8.63 16.97
N ASN A 34 -3.83 8.83 18.24
CA ASN A 34 -4.79 9.31 19.25
C ASN A 34 -5.21 10.77 18.99
N ILE A 35 -4.29 11.60 18.50
CA ILE A 35 -4.56 13.02 18.20
C ILE A 35 -5.54 13.10 17.02
N VAL A 36 -5.31 12.32 15.98
CA VAL A 36 -6.20 12.24 14.80
C VAL A 36 -7.57 11.69 15.19
N ARG A 37 -7.62 10.63 16.04
CA ARG A 37 -8.86 10.06 16.53
C ARG A 37 -9.71 11.11 17.27
N LEU A 38 -9.12 11.82 18.23
CA LEU A 38 -9.82 12.87 18.97
C LEU A 38 -10.26 14.02 18.08
N ALA A 39 -9.46 14.38 17.09
CA ALA A 39 -9.82 15.41 16.10
C ALA A 39 -11.03 14.97 15.26
N ALA A 40 -11.02 13.74 14.77
CA ALA A 40 -12.12 13.17 13.99
C ALA A 40 -13.41 13.06 14.83
N GLU A 41 -13.35 12.53 16.05
CA GLU A 41 -14.50 12.45 16.96
C GLU A 41 -15.11 13.83 17.23
N LYS A 42 -14.24 14.84 17.45
CA LYS A 42 -14.69 16.23 17.67
C LYS A 42 -15.45 16.80 16.48
N ILE A 43 -14.98 16.54 15.26
CA ILE A 43 -15.58 17.06 14.03
C ILE A 43 -16.83 16.28 13.64
N LEU A 44 -16.74 14.96 13.65
CA LEU A 44 -17.79 14.06 13.15
C LEU A 44 -18.91 13.86 14.17
N LYS A 45 -18.62 14.05 15.46
CA LYS A 45 -19.55 13.74 16.58
C LYS A 45 -19.98 12.26 16.57
N LYS A 46 -19.10 11.38 16.16
CA LYS A 46 -19.28 9.92 16.08
C LYS A 46 -18.08 9.25 16.71
N GLU A 47 -18.27 8.02 17.15
CA GLU A 47 -17.18 7.16 17.57
C GLU A 47 -16.26 6.85 16.37
N VAL A 48 -14.95 6.86 16.62
CA VAL A 48 -13.93 6.58 15.61
C VAL A 48 -13.29 5.25 15.94
N LEU A 49 -13.43 4.29 15.06
CA LEU A 49 -12.76 3.00 15.16
C LEU A 49 -11.30 3.15 14.74
N VAL A 50 -10.38 2.69 15.59
CA VAL A 50 -8.96 2.56 15.21
C VAL A 50 -8.64 1.11 14.94
N LEU A 51 -8.15 0.82 13.74
CA LEU A 51 -7.74 -0.53 13.36
C LEU A 51 -6.53 -0.95 14.20
N GLY A 52 -6.66 -2.07 14.90
CA GLY A 52 -5.62 -2.57 15.78
C GLY A 52 -5.99 -3.92 16.40
N PRO A 53 -5.20 -4.41 17.36
CA PRO A 53 -5.46 -5.68 18.03
C PRO A 53 -6.87 -5.73 18.61
N GLY A 54 -7.59 -6.83 18.32
CA GLY A 54 -8.96 -7.05 18.80
C GLY A 54 -10.07 -6.59 17.86
N VAL A 55 -9.77 -5.84 16.81
CA VAL A 55 -10.75 -5.51 15.76
C VAL A 55 -11.01 -6.75 14.91
N LYS A 56 -12.28 -7.12 14.76
CA LYS A 56 -12.70 -8.27 13.95
C LYS A 56 -12.70 -7.90 12.47
N THR A 57 -11.64 -8.24 11.77
CA THR A 57 -11.48 -7.98 10.33
C THR A 57 -11.91 -9.16 9.44
N GLY A 58 -12.23 -10.30 10.02
CA GLY A 58 -12.45 -11.55 9.28
C GLY A 58 -11.17 -12.23 8.81
N LEU A 59 -10.01 -11.61 9.05
CA LEU A 59 -8.70 -12.13 8.69
C LEU A 59 -8.10 -12.93 9.85
N ASN A 60 -7.65 -14.15 9.59
CA ASN A 60 -6.88 -14.94 10.54
C ASN A 60 -5.38 -14.73 10.28
N ILE A 61 -4.66 -14.20 11.25
CA ILE A 61 -3.24 -13.82 11.10
C ILE A 61 -2.37 -14.93 11.71
N LEU A 62 -1.55 -15.59 10.88
CA LEU A 62 -0.63 -16.68 11.23
C LEU A 62 0.83 -16.20 11.25
N MET A 63 1.09 -14.98 11.69
CA MET A 63 2.43 -14.47 11.93
C MET A 63 2.95 -14.98 13.28
N ASP A 64 4.26 -15.12 13.42
CA ASP A 64 4.91 -15.46 14.71
C ASP A 64 4.52 -14.47 15.81
N ASN A 65 4.40 -13.20 15.44
CA ASN A 65 3.89 -12.15 16.31
C ASN A 65 2.82 -11.31 15.59
N PRO A 66 1.55 -11.69 15.67
CA PRO A 66 0.45 -11.00 14.98
C PRO A 66 0.32 -9.51 15.35
N GLY A 67 0.73 -9.12 16.57
CA GLY A 67 0.69 -7.74 17.04
C GLY A 67 1.71 -6.81 16.36
N GLN A 68 2.68 -7.35 15.62
CA GLN A 68 3.65 -6.57 14.85
C GLN A 68 3.18 -6.28 13.40
N LEU A 69 2.09 -6.92 12.97
CA LEU A 69 1.55 -6.64 11.63
C LEU A 69 0.95 -5.24 11.58
N GLY A 70 1.42 -4.44 10.64
CA GLY A 70 0.93 -3.08 10.44
C GLY A 70 -0.57 -3.03 10.16
N ALA A 71 -1.25 -2.05 10.72
CA ALA A 71 -2.68 -1.88 10.52
C ALA A 71 -3.06 -1.67 9.05
N ASP A 72 -2.18 -1.06 8.27
CA ASP A 72 -2.29 -0.89 6.82
C ASP A 72 -2.34 -2.25 6.10
N LEU A 73 -1.42 -3.15 6.40
CA LEU A 73 -1.38 -4.50 5.81
C LEU A 73 -2.62 -5.33 6.20
N VAL A 74 -3.12 -5.15 7.43
CA VAL A 74 -4.37 -5.77 7.87
C VAL A 74 -5.56 -5.23 7.09
N ALA A 75 -5.62 -3.91 6.87
CA ALA A 75 -6.69 -3.28 6.08
C ALA A 75 -6.70 -3.79 4.63
N ASP A 76 -5.52 -3.80 3.99
CA ASP A 76 -5.37 -4.28 2.62
C ASP A 76 -5.78 -5.75 2.48
N ALA A 77 -5.34 -6.60 3.40
CA ALA A 77 -5.69 -8.02 3.38
C ALA A 77 -7.19 -8.25 3.65
N ALA A 78 -7.79 -7.54 4.59
CA ALA A 78 -9.22 -7.64 4.88
C ALA A 78 -10.08 -7.19 3.69
N ALA A 79 -9.70 -6.10 3.02
CA ALA A 79 -10.34 -5.66 1.79
C ALA A 79 -10.12 -6.67 0.65
N GLY A 80 -8.89 -7.16 0.51
CA GLY A 80 -8.52 -8.13 -0.51
C GLY A 80 -9.35 -9.40 -0.45
N ILE A 81 -9.46 -10.04 0.71
CA ILE A 81 -10.25 -11.29 0.87
C ILE A 81 -11.76 -11.12 0.69
N THR A 82 -12.22 -9.87 0.70
CA THR A 82 -13.64 -9.54 0.47
C THR A 82 -13.94 -9.43 -1.01
N HIS A 83 -12.99 -8.97 -1.81
CA HIS A 83 -13.23 -8.61 -3.21
C HIS A 83 -12.57 -9.56 -4.21
N TYR A 84 -11.57 -10.35 -3.79
CA TYR A 84 -10.75 -11.17 -4.67
C TYR A 84 -10.70 -12.63 -4.23
N PRO A 85 -10.55 -13.57 -5.19
CA PRO A 85 -10.32 -14.98 -4.89
C PRO A 85 -9.02 -15.19 -4.12
N VAL A 86 -9.00 -16.19 -3.23
CA VAL A 86 -7.80 -16.67 -2.55
C VAL A 86 -7.28 -17.95 -3.21
N PRO A 87 -5.96 -18.27 -3.14
CA PRO A 87 -4.93 -17.51 -2.44
C PRO A 87 -4.67 -16.17 -3.11
N LEU A 88 -4.21 -15.18 -2.32
CA LEU A 88 -4.11 -13.80 -2.76
C LEU A 88 -2.74 -13.22 -2.38
N ILE A 89 -2.10 -12.58 -3.34
CA ILE A 89 -0.88 -11.79 -3.17
C ILE A 89 -1.28 -10.32 -3.31
N ILE A 90 -1.00 -9.51 -2.31
CA ILE A 90 -1.30 -8.08 -2.31
C ILE A 90 0.01 -7.31 -2.29
N ILE A 91 0.19 -6.42 -3.26
CA ILE A 91 1.39 -5.60 -3.41
C ILE A 91 1.01 -4.15 -3.16
N ASP A 92 1.46 -3.57 -2.06
CA ASP A 92 1.28 -2.15 -1.77
C ASP A 92 2.56 -1.37 -2.08
N MET A 93 2.46 -0.41 -2.99
CA MET A 93 3.58 0.41 -3.48
C MET A 93 3.52 1.82 -2.89
N GLY A 94 3.87 1.91 -1.62
CA GLY A 94 3.98 3.16 -0.85
C GLY A 94 5.43 3.60 -0.61
N THR A 95 5.69 4.11 0.59
CA THR A 95 7.05 4.43 1.08
C THR A 95 7.93 3.19 1.13
N ALA A 96 7.38 2.07 1.58
CA ALA A 96 7.90 0.74 1.32
C ALA A 96 7.06 0.07 0.23
N THR A 97 7.61 -0.90 -0.49
CA THR A 97 6.83 -1.85 -1.27
C THR A 97 6.65 -3.10 -0.42
N THR A 98 5.42 -3.40 -0.03
CA THR A 98 5.10 -4.58 0.74
C THR A 98 4.37 -5.61 -0.13
N ILE A 99 4.64 -6.88 0.13
CA ILE A 99 3.93 -8.00 -0.48
C ILE A 99 3.32 -8.82 0.65
N SER A 100 2.00 -8.88 0.70
CA SER A 100 1.24 -9.63 1.68
C SER A 100 0.66 -10.89 1.05
N VAL A 101 0.70 -12.01 1.75
CA VAL A 101 0.23 -13.30 1.25
C VAL A 101 -0.91 -13.82 2.12
N VAL A 102 -2.03 -14.12 1.48
CA VAL A 102 -3.20 -14.74 2.10
C VAL A 102 -3.45 -16.09 1.42
N ASP A 103 -3.52 -17.13 2.20
CA ASP A 103 -3.72 -18.50 1.69
C ASP A 103 -5.19 -18.80 1.31
N GLU A 104 -5.42 -20.00 0.79
CA GLU A 104 -6.73 -20.49 0.35
C GLU A 104 -7.80 -20.55 1.47
N LYS A 105 -7.35 -20.50 2.75
CA LYS A 105 -8.22 -20.49 3.93
C LYS A 105 -8.45 -19.09 4.49
N LYS A 106 -8.13 -18.05 3.71
CA LYS A 106 -8.22 -16.63 4.12
C LYS A 106 -7.36 -16.32 5.34
N ARG A 107 -6.19 -16.94 5.46
CA ARG A 107 -5.23 -16.69 6.55
C ARG A 107 -4.09 -15.83 6.02
N TYR A 108 -3.77 -14.79 6.71
CA TYR A 108 -2.57 -13.99 6.44
C TYR A 108 -1.35 -14.80 6.93
N ILE A 109 -0.55 -15.28 6.02
CA ILE A 109 0.55 -16.22 6.33
C ILE A 109 1.93 -15.56 6.34
N GLY A 110 2.02 -14.31 5.95
CA GLY A 110 3.29 -13.58 5.92
C GLY A 110 3.42 -12.67 4.71
N GLY A 111 4.64 -12.27 4.42
CA GLY A 111 4.91 -11.39 3.28
C GLY A 111 6.36 -10.93 3.20
N MET A 112 6.58 -9.93 2.38
CA MET A 112 7.89 -9.33 2.11
C MET A 112 7.81 -7.81 2.25
N ILE A 113 8.91 -7.19 2.66
CA ILE A 113 9.05 -5.74 2.71
C ILE A 113 10.29 -5.36 1.91
N MET A 114 10.11 -4.50 0.92
CA MET A 114 11.17 -3.98 0.08
C MET A 114 11.24 -2.45 0.20
N PRO A 115 12.39 -1.84 -0.08
CA PRO A 115 12.45 -0.38 -0.21
C PRO A 115 11.45 0.10 -1.27
N GLY A 116 10.69 1.15 -0.95
CA GLY A 116 9.82 1.77 -1.94
C GLY A 116 10.62 2.40 -3.08
N ILE A 117 9.98 2.59 -4.21
CA ILE A 117 10.63 3.06 -5.45
C ILE A 117 11.25 4.43 -5.26
N GLN A 118 10.52 5.36 -4.64
CA GLN A 118 11.04 6.71 -4.38
C GLN A 118 12.22 6.67 -3.40
N VAL A 119 12.12 5.88 -2.34
CA VAL A 119 13.21 5.70 -1.35
C VAL A 119 14.46 5.12 -2.01
N SER A 120 14.31 4.16 -2.91
CA SER A 120 15.42 3.56 -3.67
C SER A 120 16.08 4.59 -4.59
N LEU A 121 15.29 5.41 -5.26
CA LEU A 121 15.77 6.47 -6.14
C LEU A 121 16.51 7.57 -5.36
N ASP A 122 15.93 8.00 -4.24
CA ASP A 122 16.53 9.01 -3.37
C ASP A 122 17.86 8.51 -2.77
N ALA A 123 17.92 7.25 -2.34
CA ALA A 123 19.14 6.64 -1.85
C ALA A 123 20.23 6.57 -2.92
N LEU A 124 19.87 6.25 -4.16
CA LEU A 124 20.78 6.22 -5.30
C LEU A 124 21.34 7.62 -5.59
N THR A 125 20.49 8.63 -5.67
CA THR A 125 20.90 10.01 -5.96
C THR A 125 21.70 10.62 -4.82
N ALA A 126 21.38 10.33 -3.58
CA ALA A 126 22.11 10.82 -2.42
C ALA A 126 23.54 10.26 -2.31
N ARG A 127 23.79 9.07 -2.87
CA ARG A 127 25.09 8.40 -2.80
C ARG A 127 25.92 8.46 -4.07
N ALA A 128 25.34 8.81 -5.19
CA ALA A 128 26.02 8.90 -6.47
C ALA A 128 26.13 10.37 -6.90
N SER A 129 27.30 10.97 -6.65
CA SER A 129 27.57 12.40 -6.82
C SER A 129 27.32 12.95 -8.24
N GLN A 130 27.25 12.07 -9.24
CA GLN A 130 27.00 12.45 -10.64
C GLN A 130 25.56 12.20 -11.09
N LEU A 131 24.69 11.67 -10.21
CA LEU A 131 23.30 11.41 -10.53
C LEU A 131 22.42 12.53 -9.95
N SER A 132 21.76 13.27 -10.81
CA SER A 132 20.75 14.24 -10.40
C SER A 132 19.42 13.55 -10.11
N GLY A 133 18.61 14.15 -9.24
CA GLY A 133 17.24 13.67 -8.98
C GLY A 133 16.41 13.64 -10.25
N ILE A 134 15.70 12.56 -10.46
CA ILE A 134 14.78 12.37 -11.59
C ILE A 134 13.39 11.99 -11.08
N GLY A 135 12.36 12.27 -11.86
CA GLY A 135 11.02 11.74 -11.61
C GLY A 135 10.90 10.26 -12.01
N ILE A 136 9.91 9.59 -11.45
CA ILE A 136 9.51 8.24 -11.87
C ILE A 136 8.61 8.36 -13.09
N ASP A 137 9.26 8.51 -14.27
CA ASP A 137 8.60 8.66 -15.56
C ASP A 137 8.97 7.52 -16.48
N GLU A 138 8.14 7.31 -17.50
CA GLU A 138 8.37 6.28 -18.52
C GLU A 138 9.68 6.53 -19.29
N PRO A 139 10.58 5.53 -19.39
CA PRO A 139 11.75 5.61 -20.22
C PRO A 139 11.38 5.42 -21.69
N LYS A 140 12.09 6.10 -22.58
CA LYS A 140 11.87 5.93 -24.04
C LYS A 140 12.15 4.51 -24.54
N ARG A 141 13.00 3.78 -23.85
CA ARG A 141 13.40 2.40 -24.14
C ARG A 141 14.04 1.74 -22.93
N ILE A 142 14.05 0.42 -22.90
CA ILE A 142 14.69 -0.36 -21.83
C ILE A 142 16.20 -0.12 -21.75
N ILE A 143 16.90 0.00 -22.89
CA ILE A 143 18.32 0.33 -22.93
C ILE A 143 18.46 1.85 -23.07
N GLY A 144 18.65 2.55 -21.95
CA GLY A 144 18.87 3.99 -21.94
C GLY A 144 20.16 4.37 -22.66
N LYS A 145 20.21 5.55 -23.29
CA LYS A 145 21.39 6.06 -24.01
C LYS A 145 22.01 7.30 -23.36
N ASN A 146 21.50 7.73 -22.22
CA ASN A 146 22.07 8.75 -21.36
C ASN A 146 21.71 8.43 -19.90
N THR A 147 22.37 9.07 -18.97
CA THR A 147 22.24 8.80 -17.52
C THR A 147 20.78 8.85 -17.06
N VAL A 148 20.02 9.86 -17.44
CA VAL A 148 18.60 10.04 -17.05
C VAL A 148 17.74 8.88 -17.57
N GLU A 149 17.87 8.52 -18.84
CA GLU A 149 17.12 7.39 -19.43
C GLU A 149 17.56 6.05 -18.81
N CYS A 150 18.85 5.87 -18.49
CA CYS A 150 19.33 4.69 -17.78
C CYS A 150 18.72 4.58 -16.38
N MET A 151 18.65 5.68 -15.64
CA MET A 151 18.04 5.72 -14.31
C MET A 151 16.54 5.44 -14.36
N LYS A 152 15.80 6.10 -15.27
CA LYS A 152 14.36 5.84 -15.47
C LYS A 152 14.09 4.37 -15.80
N SER A 153 14.82 3.84 -16.76
CA SER A 153 14.72 2.44 -17.17
C SER A 153 15.05 1.50 -16.01
N GLY A 154 16.16 1.74 -15.33
CA GLY A 154 16.59 0.96 -14.17
C GLY A 154 15.51 0.91 -13.08
N VAL A 155 14.99 2.06 -12.69
CA VAL A 155 13.96 2.14 -11.65
C VAL A 155 12.69 1.38 -12.03
N LEU A 156 12.16 1.58 -13.23
CA LEU A 156 10.90 0.93 -13.63
C LEU A 156 11.06 -0.58 -13.83
N TYR A 157 12.01 -0.99 -14.64
CA TYR A 157 12.16 -2.40 -14.99
C TYR A 157 12.74 -3.26 -13.86
N SER A 158 13.60 -2.69 -12.98
CA SER A 158 14.08 -3.45 -11.83
C SER A 158 12.97 -3.72 -10.82
N ASN A 159 12.10 -2.73 -10.56
CA ASN A 159 10.96 -2.93 -9.66
C ASN A 159 9.93 -3.91 -10.25
N ALA A 160 9.60 -3.77 -11.54
CA ALA A 160 8.71 -4.73 -12.21
C ALA A 160 9.28 -6.15 -12.17
N GLY A 161 10.56 -6.32 -12.52
CA GLY A 161 11.20 -7.64 -12.48
C GLY A 161 11.34 -8.21 -11.06
N ALA A 162 11.52 -7.36 -10.04
CA ALA A 162 11.51 -7.79 -8.64
C ALA A 162 10.13 -8.31 -8.24
N ILE A 163 9.06 -7.61 -8.63
CA ILE A 163 7.68 -8.01 -8.37
C ILE A 163 7.38 -9.35 -9.04
N ASP A 164 7.67 -9.47 -10.34
CA ASP A 164 7.45 -10.72 -11.09
C ASP A 164 8.18 -11.88 -10.41
N GLY A 165 9.46 -11.70 -10.07
CA GLY A 165 10.24 -12.75 -9.43
C GLY A 165 9.80 -13.06 -7.98
N CYS A 166 9.20 -12.12 -7.27
CA CYS A 166 8.60 -12.39 -5.95
C CYS A 166 7.29 -13.17 -6.09
N ILE A 167 6.43 -12.80 -7.03
CA ILE A 167 5.18 -13.52 -7.31
C ILE A 167 5.48 -14.98 -7.64
N GLU A 168 6.40 -15.22 -8.58
CA GLU A 168 6.79 -16.58 -9.00
C GLU A 168 7.23 -17.43 -7.80
N ARG A 169 8.12 -16.92 -6.96
CA ARG A 169 8.62 -17.65 -5.77
C ARG A 169 7.56 -17.90 -4.71
N ILE A 170 6.65 -16.95 -4.51
CA ILE A 170 5.53 -17.10 -3.58
C ILE A 170 4.58 -18.20 -4.09
N GLU A 171 4.27 -18.21 -5.38
CA GLU A 171 3.41 -19.22 -5.99
C GLU A 171 4.06 -20.62 -5.94
N GLU A 172 5.38 -20.71 -6.15
CA GLU A 172 6.15 -21.95 -5.95
C GLU A 172 6.03 -22.45 -4.50
N GLU A 173 6.17 -21.58 -3.50
CA GLU A 173 6.02 -21.94 -2.08
C GLU A 173 4.58 -22.31 -1.72
N LEU A 174 3.59 -21.64 -2.30
CA LEU A 174 2.18 -21.99 -2.14
C LEU A 174 1.79 -23.29 -2.86
N GLY A 175 2.58 -23.72 -3.84
CA GLY A 175 2.29 -24.86 -4.69
C GLY A 175 1.12 -24.65 -5.66
N GLN A 176 0.68 -23.41 -5.84
CA GLN A 176 -0.44 -23.03 -6.72
C GLN A 176 -0.38 -21.58 -7.13
N LYS A 177 -1.08 -21.25 -8.23
CA LYS A 177 -1.25 -19.86 -8.67
C LYS A 177 -2.11 -19.07 -7.69
N ALA A 178 -1.82 -17.78 -7.55
CA ALA A 178 -2.54 -16.86 -6.70
C ALA A 178 -3.18 -15.73 -7.52
N THR A 179 -4.23 -15.15 -6.99
CA THR A 179 -4.71 -13.86 -7.49
C THR A 179 -3.72 -12.79 -7.03
N VAL A 180 -3.24 -11.96 -7.96
CA VAL A 180 -2.30 -10.89 -7.64
C VAL A 180 -2.99 -9.54 -7.81
N VAL A 181 -2.98 -8.74 -6.76
CA VAL A 181 -3.52 -7.38 -6.77
C VAL A 181 -2.46 -6.40 -6.30
N ALA A 182 -2.47 -5.21 -6.90
CA ALA A 182 -1.58 -4.14 -6.50
C ALA A 182 -2.35 -2.88 -6.13
N THR A 183 -1.85 -2.18 -5.14
CA THR A 183 -2.35 -0.90 -4.63
C THR A 183 -1.20 0.06 -4.35
N GLY A 184 -1.51 1.23 -3.84
CA GLY A 184 -0.50 2.25 -3.55
C GLY A 184 -0.29 3.25 -4.69
N GLY A 185 0.23 4.41 -4.33
CA GLY A 185 0.31 5.56 -5.25
C GLY A 185 1.22 5.34 -6.48
N LEU A 186 2.19 4.43 -6.40
CA LEU A 186 3.14 4.15 -7.48
C LEU A 186 2.79 2.90 -8.30
N ALA A 187 1.80 2.11 -7.88
CA ALA A 187 1.42 0.88 -8.56
C ALA A 187 1.07 1.11 -10.05
N LYS A 188 0.28 2.15 -10.35
CA LYS A 188 -0.07 2.50 -11.74
C LYS A 188 1.12 2.72 -12.66
N LYS A 189 2.26 3.16 -12.11
CA LYS A 189 3.46 3.43 -12.91
C LYS A 189 4.29 2.18 -13.17
N ILE A 190 4.19 1.16 -12.32
CA ILE A 190 5.06 -0.03 -12.36
C ILE A 190 4.35 -1.24 -12.97
N ILE A 191 3.10 -1.49 -12.60
CA ILE A 191 2.34 -2.67 -13.04
C ILE A 191 2.33 -2.86 -14.56
N PRO A 192 2.23 -1.80 -15.41
CA PRO A 192 2.29 -1.98 -16.87
C PRO A 192 3.58 -2.61 -17.39
N TYR A 193 4.65 -2.65 -16.57
CA TYR A 193 5.95 -3.22 -16.93
C TYR A 193 6.15 -4.63 -16.34
N CYS A 194 5.25 -5.10 -15.49
CA CYS A 194 5.25 -6.47 -14.98
C CYS A 194 4.84 -7.45 -16.08
N LYS A 195 5.40 -8.65 -16.06
CA LYS A 195 5.04 -9.77 -16.94
C LYS A 195 3.91 -10.60 -16.39
N GLU A 196 3.86 -10.72 -15.05
CA GLU A 196 2.79 -11.44 -14.37
C GLU A 196 1.48 -10.63 -14.43
N SER A 197 0.37 -11.35 -14.43
CA SER A 197 -0.97 -10.74 -14.44
C SER A 197 -1.28 -10.14 -13.08
N VAL A 198 -1.16 -8.83 -12.97
CA VAL A 198 -1.41 -8.07 -11.75
C VAL A 198 -2.61 -7.14 -11.97
N SER A 199 -3.65 -7.32 -11.17
CA SER A 199 -4.80 -6.42 -11.17
C SER A 199 -4.50 -5.19 -10.31
N TYR A 200 -4.50 -4.00 -10.90
CA TYR A 200 -4.42 -2.77 -10.12
C TYR A 200 -5.77 -2.45 -9.48
N THR A 201 -5.76 -2.16 -8.19
CA THR A 201 -6.95 -1.74 -7.45
C THR A 201 -6.61 -0.69 -6.40
N HIS A 202 -7.60 0.10 -6.04
CA HIS A 202 -7.56 0.92 -4.84
C HIS A 202 -8.17 0.12 -3.68
N LEU A 203 -7.44 -0.84 -3.12
CA LEU A 203 -7.90 -1.58 -1.93
C LEU A 203 -8.23 -0.65 -0.77
N ARG A 204 -7.58 0.50 -0.74
CA ARG A 204 -7.80 1.59 0.20
C ARG A 204 -8.73 2.68 -0.33
N ALA A 205 -9.49 2.45 -1.39
CA ALA A 205 -10.37 3.48 -1.96
C ALA A 205 -11.45 3.95 -0.97
N HIS A 206 -11.78 3.14 0.01
CA HIS A 206 -12.62 3.53 1.13
C HIS A 206 -11.87 4.22 2.26
N GLU A 207 -10.54 4.33 2.14
CA GLU A 207 -9.66 4.98 3.09
C GLU A 207 -9.42 6.45 2.78
N THR A 208 -10.09 7.03 1.78
CA THR A 208 -9.98 8.47 1.51
C THR A 208 -10.35 9.32 2.72
N GLY A 209 -11.00 8.73 3.72
CA GLY A 209 -11.18 9.31 5.03
C GLY A 209 -10.02 9.08 6.00
N ALA A 210 -9.09 8.16 5.74
CA ALA A 210 -8.01 7.80 6.67
C ALA A 210 -6.70 8.56 6.42
N TYR A 211 -6.58 9.25 5.30
CA TYR A 211 -5.44 10.13 4.99
C TYR A 211 -5.70 11.60 5.37
N LEU A 212 -6.67 11.83 6.21
CA LEU A 212 -6.96 13.16 6.75
C LEU A 212 -6.14 13.50 7.97
#